data_883b6b5a034cf6df857aece6383411d8
#
_entry.id   883b6b5a034cf6df857aece6383411d8
#
_cell.length_a   1.000
_cell.length_b   1.000
_cell.length_c   1.000
_cell.angle_alpha   90.00
_cell.angle_beta   90.00
_cell.angle_gamma   90.00
#
_symmetry.space_group_name_H-M   'P 1'
#
loop_
_entity.id
_entity.type
_entity.pdbx_description
1 polymer ?
#
loop_
_entity_poly.entity_id
_entity_poly.type
_entity_poly.pdbx_seq_one_letter_code
_entity_poly.pdbx_strand_id
1 'polypeptide(L)'
;MSNQWPALTSFIKQLHHALDKPTVQADWSFPPEYALKPEHRMQQRGWSRYGVIIPDLPYPHHFFTFLSIMSSTAALTTEADPLLQTRFGQNAMIVTGTAAKMAKHFQSYSVPKSPQSFDHPAFLKFGKEITIEGRYPDYHVAIQHNEFELDIGFKNTNQVSWFIQMPMYDHFSLLSHYEGLFNYQGVEQKISGLCTFEYAFCMSPITPQDQLGAANEKIPLDFSTYHIISLDDQTQLLLNETHLKGEKVVSRAFLRNLNGESQNLEAEFEVLSYQSRLAVAIDGRNIKLPYLFRWLIKNQQDNDEITIYGEVDTTMLYGVGNGYVGGYHFQGIYLEAVIEGRAYMEYVDRRAG
;
A
#
# COMPACT_ATOMS: atom_id res chain seq x y z
N MET A 1 11.88 -34.35 0.73
CA MET A 1 10.80 -33.34 0.59
C MET A 1 10.27 -33.10 1.98
N SER A 2 10.74 -32.05 2.65
CA SER A 2 10.40 -31.74 4.03
C SER A 2 9.00 -31.15 4.11
N ASN A 3 8.24 -31.58 5.09
CA ASN A 3 6.88 -31.18 5.46
C ASN A 3 6.74 -29.66 5.72
N GLN A 4 6.80 -28.81 4.70
CA GLN A 4 6.55 -27.36 4.83
C GLN A 4 5.04 -27.02 4.82
N TRP A 5 4.21 -27.92 4.32
CA TRP A 5 2.76 -27.76 4.20
C TRP A 5 2.01 -27.50 5.52
N PRO A 6 2.34 -28.12 6.66
CA PRO A 6 1.65 -27.83 7.91
C PRO A 6 1.89 -26.38 8.39
N ALA A 7 3.11 -25.86 8.20
CA ALA A 7 3.44 -24.49 8.61
C ALA A 7 2.69 -23.45 7.78
N LEU A 8 2.63 -23.61 6.45
CA LEU A 8 1.88 -22.70 5.55
C LEU A 8 0.38 -22.79 5.82
N THR A 9 -0.18 -23.98 5.99
CA THR A 9 -1.59 -24.16 6.32
C THR A 9 -1.94 -23.51 7.66
N SER A 10 -1.06 -23.66 8.67
CA SER A 10 -1.23 -23.01 9.97
C SER A 10 -1.17 -21.49 9.84
N PHE A 11 -0.22 -20.95 9.07
CA PHE A 11 -0.10 -19.52 8.80
C PHE A 11 -1.35 -18.96 8.11
N ILE A 12 -1.84 -19.64 7.05
CA ILE A 12 -3.05 -19.21 6.33
C ILE A 12 -4.27 -19.23 7.27
N LYS A 13 -4.41 -20.25 8.14
CA LYS A 13 -5.50 -20.30 9.13
C LYS A 13 -5.39 -19.16 10.15
N GLN A 14 -4.19 -18.85 10.62
CA GLN A 14 -3.96 -17.73 11.54
C GLN A 14 -4.23 -16.40 10.86
N LEU A 15 -3.82 -16.24 9.60
CA LEU A 15 -4.09 -15.06 8.80
C LEU A 15 -5.59 -14.85 8.61
N HIS A 16 -6.33 -15.90 8.22
CA HIS A 16 -7.80 -15.86 8.13
C HIS A 16 -8.44 -15.44 9.46
N HIS A 17 -8.01 -16.07 10.55
CA HIS A 17 -8.56 -15.75 11.86
C HIS A 17 -8.22 -14.33 12.33
N ALA A 18 -7.03 -13.81 11.98
CA ALA A 18 -6.64 -12.45 12.32
C ALA A 18 -7.38 -11.40 11.48
N LEU A 19 -7.66 -11.71 10.20
CA LEU A 19 -8.42 -10.83 9.30
C LEU A 19 -9.92 -10.82 9.63
N ASP A 20 -10.44 -11.94 10.16
CA ASP A 20 -11.86 -12.10 10.51
C ASP A 20 -12.25 -11.40 11.82
N LYS A 21 -11.27 -11.04 12.64
CA LYS A 21 -11.52 -10.28 13.86
C LYS A 21 -11.48 -8.78 13.55
N PRO A 22 -12.44 -8.00 14.07
CA PRO A 22 -12.33 -6.55 14.11
C PRO A 22 -11.27 -6.14 15.16
N THR A 23 -10.06 -6.67 15.04
CA THR A 23 -8.94 -6.39 15.95
C THR A 23 -8.28 -5.06 15.67
N VAL A 24 -8.84 -4.31 14.74
CA VAL A 24 -8.34 -2.98 14.44
C VAL A 24 -8.95 -2.04 15.44
N GLN A 25 -8.26 -1.85 16.53
CA GLN A 25 -8.56 -0.77 17.45
C GLN A 25 -8.02 0.50 16.82
N ALA A 26 -8.91 1.26 16.18
CA ALA A 26 -8.62 2.58 15.67
C ALA A 26 -8.06 3.52 16.78
N ASP A 27 -8.29 3.16 18.04
CA ASP A 27 -7.93 3.93 19.24
C ASP A 27 -6.53 3.62 19.78
N TRP A 28 -5.76 2.72 19.15
CA TRP A 28 -4.41 2.46 19.64
C TRP A 28 -3.48 3.56 19.19
N SER A 29 -2.94 4.28 20.17
CA SER A 29 -1.82 5.17 19.94
C SER A 29 -0.63 4.39 19.40
N PHE A 30 0.07 4.95 18.42
CA PHE A 30 1.29 4.36 17.89
C PHE A 30 2.35 4.30 19.01
N PRO A 31 2.90 3.11 19.35
CA PRO A 31 3.95 3.02 20.35
C PRO A 31 5.20 3.74 19.83
N PRO A 32 5.72 4.77 20.53
CA PRO A 32 6.91 5.50 20.07
C PRO A 32 8.14 4.61 19.88
N GLU A 33 8.20 3.50 20.63
CA GLU A 33 9.25 2.50 20.58
C GLU A 33 9.08 1.52 19.41
N TYR A 34 7.97 1.55 18.67
CA TYR A 34 7.78 0.69 17.52
C TYR A 34 8.79 1.06 16.44
N ALA A 35 9.86 0.30 16.40
CA ALA A 35 10.94 0.55 15.47
C ALA A 35 10.51 0.17 14.04
N LEU A 36 10.27 1.17 13.20
CA LEU A 36 10.11 1.00 11.75
C LEU A 36 11.44 0.63 11.09
N LYS A 37 12.39 0.08 11.86
CA LYS A 37 13.73 -0.24 11.38
C LYS A 37 13.72 -1.54 10.59
N PRO A 38 14.22 -1.54 9.36
CA PRO A 38 14.39 -2.77 8.57
C PRO A 38 15.31 -3.78 9.27
N GLU A 39 16.30 -3.29 10.00
CA GLU A 39 17.41 -4.08 10.56
C GLU A 39 17.00 -5.18 11.51
N HIS A 40 16.10 -4.90 12.43
CA HIS A 40 15.68 -5.89 13.42
C HIS A 40 14.95 -7.07 12.79
N ARG A 41 14.47 -6.90 11.56
CA ARG A 41 13.58 -7.84 10.92
C ARG A 41 14.17 -8.50 9.67
N MET A 42 15.17 -7.85 9.03
CA MET A 42 15.94 -8.48 7.94
C MET A 42 16.78 -9.68 8.40
N GLN A 43 17.16 -9.74 9.67
CA GLN A 43 17.78 -10.92 10.26
C GLN A 43 16.78 -12.07 10.49
N GLN A 44 15.50 -11.74 10.57
CA GLN A 44 14.41 -12.69 10.67
C GLN A 44 13.87 -12.88 9.24
N ARG A 45 13.90 -14.08 8.76
CA ARG A 45 13.46 -14.52 7.44
C ARG A 45 12.07 -13.99 7.09
N GLY A 46 11.99 -12.86 6.39
CA GLY A 46 10.75 -12.20 6.05
C GLY A 46 10.91 -11.06 5.06
N TRP A 47 9.86 -10.30 4.86
CA TRP A 47 9.86 -9.11 4.04
C TRP A 47 9.28 -7.92 4.79
N SER A 48 9.70 -6.72 4.40
CA SER A 48 9.13 -5.45 4.88
C SER A 48 8.64 -4.64 3.70
N ARG A 49 7.50 -3.96 3.88
CA ARG A 49 6.95 -2.99 2.93
C ARG A 49 6.94 -1.62 3.57
N TYR A 50 7.29 -0.61 2.77
CA TYR A 50 7.11 0.79 3.11
C TYR A 50 6.34 1.45 1.99
N GLY A 51 5.40 2.32 2.35
CA GLY A 51 4.59 3.09 1.42
C GLY A 51 4.48 4.55 1.86
N VAL A 52 4.57 5.47 0.90
CA VAL A 52 4.18 6.88 1.05
C VAL A 52 3.25 7.18 -0.10
N ILE A 53 2.01 7.53 0.20
CA ILE A 53 1.01 7.76 -0.83
C ILE A 53 0.32 9.09 -0.56
N ILE A 54 0.33 9.96 -1.56
CA ILE A 54 -0.44 11.20 -1.64
C ILE A 54 -1.60 10.92 -2.59
N PRO A 55 -2.85 10.89 -2.13
CA PRO A 55 -3.98 10.46 -2.96
C PRO A 55 -4.46 11.52 -3.94
N ASP A 56 -4.13 12.79 -3.69
CA ASP A 56 -4.55 13.91 -4.50
C ASP A 56 -3.39 14.90 -4.73
N LEU A 57 -2.99 15.03 -5.98
CA LEU A 57 -2.04 16.02 -6.46
C LEU A 57 -2.65 16.81 -7.63
N PRO A 58 -2.21 18.08 -7.84
CA PRO A 58 -2.66 18.87 -8.96
C PRO A 58 -2.45 18.18 -10.32
N TYR A 59 -3.35 18.48 -11.26
CA TYR A 59 -3.20 18.04 -12.65
C TYR A 59 -1.81 18.40 -13.21
N PRO A 60 -1.14 17.50 -13.95
CA PRO A 60 -1.60 16.22 -14.47
C PRO A 60 -1.20 15.01 -13.58
N HIS A 61 -0.74 15.24 -12.36
CA HIS A 61 -0.12 14.22 -11.52
C HIS A 61 -1.11 13.32 -10.81
N HIS A 62 -2.23 13.89 -10.37
CA HIS A 62 -3.36 13.23 -9.72
C HIS A 62 -3.06 12.51 -8.40
N PHE A 63 -2.00 11.77 -8.32
CA PHE A 63 -1.52 11.12 -7.11
C PHE A 63 0.01 11.01 -7.12
N PHE A 64 0.59 10.77 -5.96
CA PHE A 64 1.95 10.26 -5.83
C PHE A 64 1.93 8.93 -5.09
N THR A 65 2.75 8.00 -5.54
CA THR A 65 2.99 6.73 -4.83
C THR A 65 4.48 6.42 -4.76
N PHE A 66 4.91 5.99 -3.58
CA PHE A 66 6.14 5.27 -3.35
C PHE A 66 5.80 4.01 -2.57
N LEU A 67 6.11 2.87 -3.13
CA LEU A 67 5.95 1.57 -2.49
C LEU A 67 7.24 0.78 -2.65
N SER A 68 7.71 0.18 -1.57
CA SER A 68 8.87 -0.71 -1.59
C SER A 68 8.56 -2.01 -0.87
N ILE A 69 9.05 -3.13 -1.42
CA ILE A 69 9.07 -4.43 -0.76
C ILE A 69 10.52 -4.85 -0.65
N MET A 70 11.01 -5.02 0.57
CA MET A 70 12.40 -5.31 0.88
C MET A 70 12.55 -6.75 1.38
N SER A 71 13.71 -7.35 1.06
CA SER A 71 14.15 -8.63 1.62
C SER A 71 13.41 -9.88 1.14
N SER A 72 12.69 -9.81 0.03
CA SER A 72 11.87 -10.92 -0.43
C SER A 72 12.36 -11.51 -1.74
N THR A 73 12.86 -12.73 -1.73
CA THR A 73 12.90 -13.60 -2.91
C THR A 73 11.63 -14.43 -3.07
N ALA A 74 10.79 -14.46 -2.04
CA ALA A 74 9.58 -15.25 -2.03
C ALA A 74 8.50 -14.49 -1.27
N ALA A 75 8.12 -13.30 -1.77
CA ALA A 75 6.91 -12.69 -1.26
C ALA A 75 5.76 -13.67 -1.48
N LEU A 76 5.12 -14.06 -0.39
CA LEU A 76 4.02 -15.04 -0.44
C LEU A 76 2.87 -14.58 -1.35
N THR A 77 2.84 -13.30 -1.69
CA THR A 77 1.76 -12.68 -2.46
C THR A 77 2.19 -12.21 -3.86
N THR A 78 3.51 -12.11 -4.15
CA THR A 78 3.97 -11.51 -5.41
C THR A 78 4.54 -12.52 -6.38
N GLU A 79 4.28 -12.36 -7.66
CA GLU A 79 4.85 -13.13 -8.76
C GLU A 79 5.96 -12.35 -9.47
N ALA A 80 6.50 -11.32 -8.81
CA ALA A 80 7.54 -10.46 -9.34
C ALA A 80 8.95 -11.07 -9.22
N ASP A 81 9.04 -12.30 -8.76
CA ASP A 81 10.28 -13.05 -8.60
C ASP A 81 11.21 -13.01 -9.84
N PRO A 82 10.68 -13.04 -11.10
CA PRO A 82 11.53 -12.93 -12.29
C PRO A 82 12.28 -11.60 -12.41
N LEU A 83 11.87 -10.56 -11.70
CA LEU A 83 12.48 -9.25 -11.74
C LEU A 83 13.56 -9.05 -10.66
N LEU A 84 13.74 -10.02 -9.77
CA LEU A 84 14.75 -9.95 -8.72
C LEU A 84 16.15 -10.15 -9.29
N GLN A 85 17.05 -9.22 -8.98
CA GLN A 85 18.42 -9.19 -9.53
C GLN A 85 19.47 -9.84 -8.62
N THR A 86 19.15 -10.04 -7.35
CA THR A 86 20.11 -10.51 -6.35
C THR A 86 19.50 -11.57 -5.44
N ARG A 87 20.34 -12.17 -4.58
CA ARG A 87 19.92 -13.22 -3.64
C ARG A 87 18.97 -12.68 -2.55
N PHE A 88 18.24 -13.59 -1.94
CA PHE A 88 17.38 -13.33 -0.80
C PHE A 88 18.04 -12.41 0.27
N GLY A 89 17.24 -11.51 0.82
CA GLY A 89 17.67 -10.60 1.86
C GLY A 89 18.43 -9.35 1.39
N GLN A 90 18.65 -9.18 0.08
CA GLN A 90 19.42 -8.07 -0.49
C GLN A 90 18.69 -7.33 -1.60
N ASN A 91 17.39 -7.58 -1.75
CA ASN A 91 16.57 -6.96 -2.79
C ASN A 91 15.56 -6.00 -2.20
N ALA A 92 15.32 -4.91 -2.91
CA ALA A 92 14.13 -4.09 -2.77
C ALA A 92 13.48 -3.92 -4.14
N MET A 93 12.18 -4.13 -4.21
CA MET A 93 11.36 -3.76 -5.36
C MET A 93 10.67 -2.44 -5.07
N ILE A 94 10.63 -1.56 -6.05
CA ILE A 94 10.08 -0.22 -5.89
C ILE A 94 9.14 0.12 -7.03
N VAL A 95 8.03 0.75 -6.65
CA VAL A 95 7.15 1.50 -7.53
C VAL A 95 7.11 2.91 -7.03
N THR A 96 7.39 3.90 -7.88
CA THR A 96 7.27 5.31 -7.51
C THR A 96 6.96 6.18 -8.72
N GLY A 97 6.10 7.16 -8.52
CA GLY A 97 5.72 8.14 -9.51
C GLY A 97 4.33 8.72 -9.29
N THR A 98 3.82 9.33 -10.34
CA THR A 98 2.50 9.95 -10.41
C THR A 98 1.74 9.44 -11.63
N ALA A 99 0.48 9.85 -11.81
CA ALA A 99 -0.28 9.51 -13.01
C ALA A 99 0.37 10.05 -14.30
N ALA A 100 1.01 11.22 -14.24
CA ALA A 100 1.69 11.83 -15.39
C ALA A 100 3.01 11.11 -15.73
N LYS A 101 3.73 10.61 -14.73
CA LYS A 101 5.02 9.96 -14.91
C LYS A 101 5.29 8.94 -13.81
N MET A 102 5.27 7.68 -14.15
CA MET A 102 5.79 6.64 -13.28
C MET A 102 7.31 6.56 -13.47
N ALA A 103 8.06 7.18 -12.55
CA ALA A 103 9.51 7.35 -12.64
C ALA A 103 10.24 6.01 -12.45
N LYS A 104 9.78 5.21 -11.51
CA LYS A 104 10.25 3.83 -11.29
C LYS A 104 9.05 2.91 -11.29
N HIS A 105 8.91 2.20 -12.37
CA HIS A 105 7.85 1.24 -12.54
C HIS A 105 8.43 -0.16 -12.31
N PHE A 106 8.26 -0.66 -11.10
CA PHE A 106 8.66 -2.02 -10.72
C PHE A 106 10.15 -2.29 -10.90
N GLN A 107 10.99 -1.45 -10.31
CA GLN A 107 12.43 -1.61 -10.39
C GLN A 107 12.97 -2.35 -9.16
N SER A 108 13.92 -3.24 -9.40
CA SER A 108 14.67 -3.94 -8.35
C SER A 108 15.96 -3.20 -8.00
N TYR A 109 16.25 -3.11 -6.72
CA TYR A 109 17.47 -2.54 -6.16
C TYR A 109 18.19 -3.54 -5.28
N SER A 110 19.51 -3.52 -5.30
CA SER A 110 20.34 -4.21 -4.32
C SER A 110 20.40 -3.39 -3.03
N VAL A 111 20.02 -3.98 -1.91
CA VAL A 111 20.11 -3.36 -0.59
C VAL A 111 21.46 -3.75 0.03
N PRO A 112 22.32 -2.79 0.44
CA PRO A 112 23.57 -3.09 1.10
C PRO A 112 23.37 -3.90 2.38
N LYS A 113 24.26 -4.87 2.61
CA LYS A 113 24.25 -5.69 3.84
C LYS A 113 24.65 -4.93 5.11
N SER A 114 25.20 -3.73 4.97
CA SER A 114 25.77 -3.00 6.08
C SER A 114 24.69 -2.25 6.87
N PRO A 115 24.60 -2.46 8.19
CA PRO A 115 23.74 -1.68 9.08
C PRO A 115 24.01 -0.18 9.03
N GLN A 116 25.20 0.25 8.63
CA GLN A 116 25.62 1.65 8.62
C GLN A 116 24.80 2.55 7.69
N SER A 117 24.14 1.99 6.68
CA SER A 117 23.24 2.76 5.80
C SER A 117 21.89 3.08 6.45
N PHE A 118 21.59 2.50 7.61
CA PHE A 118 20.31 2.67 8.31
C PHE A 118 20.46 3.41 9.65
N ASP A 119 21.70 3.69 10.09
CA ASP A 119 21.90 4.17 11.45
C ASP A 119 21.76 5.68 11.65
N HIS A 120 21.91 6.52 10.60
CA HIS A 120 21.64 7.96 10.70
C HIS A 120 22.21 8.76 9.52
N PRO A 121 21.54 9.82 9.05
CA PRO A 121 20.16 10.24 9.27
C PRO A 121 19.18 9.50 8.35
N ALA A 122 19.68 8.83 7.30
CA ALA A 122 18.85 8.15 6.33
C ALA A 122 18.26 6.87 6.90
N PHE A 123 16.95 6.78 6.88
CA PHE A 123 16.19 5.62 7.32
C PHE A 123 16.17 4.53 6.24
N LEU A 124 15.91 4.92 4.97
CA LEU A 124 15.93 4.06 3.81
C LEU A 124 16.59 4.81 2.65
N LYS A 125 17.40 4.10 1.88
CA LYS A 125 18.03 4.64 0.68
C LYS A 125 18.00 3.63 -0.46
N PHE A 126 17.49 4.04 -1.61
CA PHE A 126 17.40 3.21 -2.81
C PHE A 126 18.14 3.90 -3.95
N GLY A 127 19.28 3.32 -4.33
CA GLY A 127 20.18 3.94 -5.29
C GLY A 127 20.68 5.29 -4.80
N LYS A 128 20.75 6.24 -5.72
CA LYS A 128 21.03 7.65 -5.43
C LYS A 128 19.78 8.52 -5.46
N GLU A 129 18.70 7.96 -5.94
CA GLU A 129 17.51 8.69 -6.36
C GLU A 129 16.45 8.81 -5.27
N ILE A 130 16.40 7.89 -4.30
CA ILE A 130 15.32 7.87 -3.32
C ILE A 130 15.90 7.77 -1.92
N THR A 131 15.51 8.68 -1.06
CA THR A 131 15.87 8.70 0.36
C THR A 131 14.62 8.96 1.21
N ILE A 132 14.47 8.20 2.29
CA ILE A 132 13.49 8.43 3.34
C ILE A 132 14.26 8.57 4.64
N GLU A 133 14.20 9.74 5.27
CA GLU A 133 14.93 10.09 6.47
C GLU A 133 13.98 10.43 7.61
N GLY A 134 14.50 10.37 8.84
CA GLY A 134 13.79 10.85 10.00
C GLY A 134 13.42 9.76 11.00
N ARG A 135 12.59 10.15 11.96
CA ARG A 135 12.07 9.30 13.03
C ARG A 135 10.62 9.66 13.30
N TYR A 136 9.85 8.68 13.72
CA TYR A 136 8.50 8.96 14.16
C TYR A 136 8.48 10.09 15.20
N PRO A 137 7.60 11.08 15.03
CA PRO A 137 6.56 11.17 14.00
C PRO A 137 7.00 11.90 12.72
N ASP A 138 8.21 12.43 12.65
CA ASP A 138 8.65 13.32 11.57
C ASP A 138 9.55 12.57 10.57
N TYR A 139 9.18 12.60 9.30
CA TYR A 139 9.95 12.01 8.21
C TYR A 139 10.11 12.99 7.06
N HIS A 140 11.12 12.73 6.25
CA HIS A 140 11.41 13.46 5.02
C HIS A 140 11.63 12.47 3.87
N VAL A 141 11.03 12.74 2.73
CA VAL A 141 11.17 11.94 1.51
C VAL A 141 11.74 12.82 0.41
N ALA A 142 12.89 12.42 -0.11
CA ALA A 142 13.50 13.05 -1.27
C ALA A 142 13.61 12.02 -2.41
N ILE A 143 13.10 12.42 -3.59
CA ILE A 143 13.17 11.63 -4.82
C ILE A 143 13.68 12.51 -5.93
N GLN A 144 14.73 12.05 -6.62
CA GLN A 144 15.37 12.76 -7.71
C GLN A 144 15.43 11.89 -8.97
N HIS A 145 14.67 12.26 -9.97
CA HIS A 145 14.71 11.69 -11.32
C HIS A 145 14.86 12.79 -12.35
N ASN A 146 15.30 12.44 -13.56
CA ASN A 146 15.62 13.42 -14.60
C ASN A 146 14.48 14.39 -14.93
N GLU A 147 13.23 13.96 -14.78
CA GLU A 147 12.05 14.75 -15.13
C GLU A 147 11.14 15.06 -13.93
N PHE A 148 11.47 14.51 -12.78
CA PHE A 148 10.59 14.46 -11.62
C PHE A 148 11.41 14.54 -10.35
N GLU A 149 11.13 15.52 -9.51
CA GLU A 149 11.71 15.64 -8.18
C GLU A 149 10.61 15.85 -7.15
N LEU A 150 10.72 15.19 -6.02
CA LEU A 150 9.86 15.36 -4.86
C LEU A 150 10.74 15.56 -3.64
N ASP A 151 10.44 16.60 -2.87
CA ASP A 151 11.09 16.92 -1.60
C ASP A 151 10.00 17.32 -0.61
N ILE A 152 9.60 16.40 0.25
CA ILE A 152 8.51 16.58 1.20
C ILE A 152 8.89 16.16 2.60
N GLY A 153 8.56 17.01 3.58
CA GLY A 153 8.47 16.64 4.97
C GLY A 153 7.05 16.17 5.28
N PHE A 154 6.91 15.15 6.13
CA PHE A 154 5.60 14.75 6.63
C PHE A 154 5.66 14.37 8.10
N LYS A 155 4.57 14.70 8.79
CA LYS A 155 4.38 14.42 10.20
C LYS A 155 3.22 13.45 10.38
N ASN A 156 3.55 12.30 10.94
CA ASN A 156 2.55 11.29 11.27
C ASN A 156 1.77 11.71 12.51
N THR A 157 0.47 11.46 12.49
CA THR A 157 -0.34 11.48 13.69
C THR A 157 -0.15 10.18 14.46
N ASN A 158 -0.68 10.12 15.69
CA ASN A 158 -0.74 8.90 16.47
C ASN A 158 -1.90 7.97 16.04
N GLN A 159 -2.62 8.31 14.98
CA GLN A 159 -3.71 7.50 14.45
C GLN A 159 -3.17 6.35 13.63
N VAL A 160 -3.41 5.14 14.10
CA VAL A 160 -2.95 3.91 13.44
C VAL A 160 -4.13 3.14 12.91
N SER A 161 -4.17 2.95 11.60
CA SER A 161 -5.09 2.02 10.97
C SER A 161 -4.41 0.67 10.80
N TRP A 162 -4.68 -0.24 11.71
CA TRP A 162 -4.17 -1.61 11.64
C TRP A 162 -5.00 -2.44 10.66
N PHE A 163 -4.40 -2.87 9.57
CA PHE A 163 -5.02 -3.84 8.66
C PHE A 163 -4.89 -5.25 9.21
N ILE A 164 -3.76 -5.54 9.85
CA ILE A 164 -3.49 -6.81 10.51
C ILE A 164 -2.41 -6.63 11.57
N GLN A 165 -2.58 -7.29 12.71
CA GLN A 165 -1.59 -7.40 13.77
C GLN A 165 -1.55 -8.83 14.29
N MET A 166 -0.45 -9.52 14.06
CA MET A 166 -0.24 -10.88 14.55
C MET A 166 1.27 -11.15 14.71
N PRO A 167 1.69 -12.16 15.48
CA PRO A 167 3.10 -12.40 15.77
C PRO A 167 4.01 -12.53 14.53
N MET A 168 3.45 -12.93 13.38
CA MET A 168 4.22 -13.16 12.16
C MET A 168 3.93 -12.14 11.05
N TYR A 169 2.91 -11.29 11.20
CA TYR A 169 2.53 -10.31 10.21
C TYR A 169 1.90 -9.07 10.84
N ASP A 170 2.56 -7.95 10.65
CA ASP A 170 2.05 -6.62 10.98
C ASP A 170 1.84 -5.83 9.70
N HIS A 171 0.70 -5.14 9.57
CA HIS A 171 0.45 -4.19 8.50
C HIS A 171 -0.42 -3.06 9.00
N PHE A 172 0.06 -1.83 8.88
CA PHE A 172 -0.66 -0.64 9.29
C PHE A 172 -0.39 0.57 8.41
N SER A 173 -1.26 1.56 8.51
CA SER A 173 -1.15 2.87 7.88
C SER A 173 -1.26 3.97 8.93
N LEU A 174 -0.38 4.95 8.85
CA LEU A 174 -0.42 6.18 9.64
C LEU A 174 -1.01 7.31 8.80
N LEU A 175 -1.89 8.10 9.39
CA LEU A 175 -2.32 9.37 8.81
C LEU A 175 -1.19 10.38 8.98
N SER A 176 -0.90 11.16 7.95
CA SER A 176 0.16 12.15 7.94
C SER A 176 -0.29 13.42 7.22
N HIS A 177 0.18 14.54 7.72
CA HIS A 177 0.17 15.81 6.97
C HIS A 177 1.53 15.99 6.31
N TYR A 178 1.56 16.34 5.04
CA TYR A 178 2.78 16.61 4.29
C TYR A 178 2.83 18.05 3.78
N GLU A 179 4.05 18.56 3.61
CA GLU A 179 4.35 19.81 2.91
C GLU A 179 5.71 19.72 2.21
N GLY A 180 5.88 20.43 1.12
CA GLY A 180 7.16 20.48 0.42
C GLY A 180 7.07 20.95 -1.03
N LEU A 181 8.00 20.47 -1.81
CA LEU A 181 8.20 20.86 -3.21
C LEU A 181 8.06 19.67 -4.15
N PHE A 182 7.45 19.94 -5.26
CA PHE A 182 7.33 19.01 -6.36
C PHE A 182 7.80 19.71 -7.64
N ASN A 183 8.79 19.14 -8.31
CA ASN A 183 9.30 19.65 -9.57
C ASN A 183 9.02 18.63 -10.68
N TYR A 184 8.39 19.08 -11.74
CA TYR A 184 8.16 18.26 -12.93
C TYR A 184 8.58 19.04 -14.17
N GLN A 185 9.55 18.49 -14.92
CA GLN A 185 10.09 19.10 -16.14
C GLN A 185 10.57 20.54 -15.92
N GLY A 186 11.15 20.83 -14.76
CA GLY A 186 11.66 22.15 -14.40
C GLY A 186 10.59 23.14 -13.87
N VAL A 187 9.35 22.72 -13.73
CA VAL A 187 8.28 23.50 -13.09
C VAL A 187 8.13 23.07 -11.63
N GLU A 188 8.51 23.96 -10.73
CA GLU A 188 8.40 23.74 -9.29
C GLU A 188 7.06 24.20 -8.77
N GLN A 189 6.45 23.39 -7.89
CA GLN A 189 5.18 23.67 -7.21
C GLN A 189 5.32 23.37 -5.72
N LYS A 190 4.76 24.22 -4.88
CA LYS A 190 4.54 23.92 -3.47
C LYS A 190 3.31 23.02 -3.36
N ILE A 191 3.45 21.95 -2.60
CA ILE A 191 2.39 21.00 -2.35
C ILE A 191 2.24 20.77 -0.85
N SER A 192 1.00 20.55 -0.40
CA SER A 192 0.68 20.19 0.98
C SER A 192 -0.67 19.49 1.03
N GLY A 193 -0.91 18.71 2.07
CA GLY A 193 -2.17 18.02 2.28
C GLY A 193 -2.04 16.75 3.14
N LEU A 194 -2.98 15.83 2.96
CA LEU A 194 -2.97 14.55 3.63
C LEU A 194 -2.24 13.49 2.80
N CYS A 195 -1.45 12.67 3.47
CA CYS A 195 -0.85 11.49 2.90
C CYS A 195 -0.92 10.30 3.86
N THR A 196 -0.56 9.12 3.39
CA THR A 196 -0.35 7.95 4.23
C THR A 196 1.12 7.58 4.29
N PHE A 197 1.57 7.14 5.47
CA PHE A 197 2.78 6.36 5.62
C PHE A 197 2.43 4.95 6.03
N GLU A 198 2.86 3.98 5.26
CA GLU A 198 2.51 2.57 5.47
C GLU A 198 3.73 1.74 5.80
N TYR A 199 3.51 0.80 6.69
CA TYR A 199 4.47 -0.22 7.01
C TYR A 199 3.81 -1.58 7.09
N ALA A 200 4.45 -2.57 6.50
CA ALA A 200 4.12 -3.96 6.73
C ALA A 200 5.38 -4.77 6.95
N PHE A 201 5.25 -5.79 7.79
CA PHE A 201 6.27 -6.78 8.03
C PHE A 201 5.64 -8.16 8.09
N CYS A 202 6.19 -9.10 7.35
CA CYS A 202 5.76 -10.50 7.40
C CYS A 202 6.97 -11.42 7.55
N MET A 203 6.97 -12.25 8.59
CA MET A 203 7.91 -13.35 8.71
C MET A 203 7.51 -14.48 7.76
N SER A 204 8.43 -14.96 6.94
CA SER A 204 8.15 -16.12 6.11
C SER A 204 8.15 -17.39 6.99
N PRO A 205 7.06 -18.15 7.01
CA PRO A 205 7.03 -19.46 7.69
C PRO A 205 7.83 -20.50 6.91
N ILE A 206 8.23 -20.18 5.68
CA ILE A 206 8.99 -21.07 4.80
C ILE A 206 10.46 -20.73 4.94
N THR A 207 11.31 -21.74 5.10
CA THR A 207 12.75 -21.56 5.08
C THR A 207 13.15 -21.00 3.71
N PRO A 208 13.85 -19.84 3.62
CA PRO A 208 14.31 -19.33 2.36
C PRO A 208 15.19 -20.38 1.68
N GLN A 209 14.75 -20.83 0.54
CA GLN A 209 15.60 -21.56 -0.38
C GLN A 209 16.17 -20.53 -1.34
N ASP A 210 17.38 -20.71 -1.85
CA ASP A 210 17.94 -19.88 -2.93
C ASP A 210 17.14 -20.01 -4.25
N GLN A 211 15.95 -20.59 -4.20
CA GLN A 211 15.05 -20.84 -5.31
C GLN A 211 13.71 -20.14 -5.08
N LEU A 212 13.14 -19.67 -6.17
CA LEU A 212 11.79 -19.11 -6.23
C LEU A 212 10.78 -20.11 -5.66
N GLY A 213 9.93 -19.65 -4.74
CA GLY A 213 8.85 -20.48 -4.20
C GLY A 213 7.89 -20.93 -5.30
N ALA A 214 7.42 -22.16 -5.25
CA ALA A 214 6.41 -22.64 -6.19
C ALA A 214 5.10 -21.85 -6.02
N ALA A 215 4.33 -21.70 -7.11
CA ALA A 215 3.09 -20.93 -7.09
C ALA A 215 2.10 -21.39 -6.01
N ASN A 216 2.11 -22.68 -5.67
CA ASN A 216 1.28 -23.25 -4.60
C ASN A 216 1.79 -22.97 -3.17
N GLU A 217 2.95 -22.37 -3.02
CA GLU A 217 3.51 -21.91 -1.73
C GLU A 217 3.16 -20.44 -1.43
N LYS A 218 2.48 -19.76 -2.35
CA LYS A 218 2.05 -18.37 -2.20
C LYS A 218 0.68 -18.28 -1.53
N ILE A 219 0.43 -17.17 -0.84
CA ILE A 219 -0.90 -16.89 -0.29
C ILE A 219 -1.88 -16.81 -1.47
N PRO A 220 -2.98 -17.56 -1.42
CA PRO A 220 -3.97 -17.60 -2.51
C PRO A 220 -4.84 -16.35 -2.51
N LEU A 221 -4.23 -15.20 -2.74
CA LEU A 221 -4.90 -13.92 -2.91
C LEU A 221 -5.56 -13.89 -4.28
N ASP A 222 -6.90 -13.84 -4.30
CA ASP A 222 -7.69 -13.79 -5.52
C ASP A 222 -8.01 -12.35 -5.92
N PHE A 223 -8.34 -11.54 -4.92
CA PHE A 223 -8.76 -10.16 -5.10
C PHE A 223 -8.28 -9.30 -3.96
N SER A 224 -7.82 -8.10 -4.27
CA SER A 224 -7.58 -7.07 -3.29
C SER A 224 -7.72 -5.70 -3.94
N THR A 225 -8.40 -4.79 -3.25
CA THR A 225 -8.41 -3.38 -3.63
C THR A 225 -8.21 -2.52 -2.39
N TYR A 226 -7.46 -1.43 -2.56
CA TYR A 226 -7.12 -0.50 -1.51
C TYR A 226 -7.24 0.92 -2.04
N HIS A 227 -7.98 1.77 -1.35
CA HIS A 227 -8.23 3.13 -1.76
C HIS A 227 -7.90 4.12 -0.64
N ILE A 228 -7.40 5.28 -1.04
CA ILE A 228 -7.09 6.39 -0.15
C ILE A 228 -7.79 7.63 -0.70
N ILE A 229 -8.67 8.20 0.10
CA ILE A 229 -9.50 9.35 -0.24
C ILE A 229 -9.28 10.43 0.80
N SER A 230 -8.88 11.63 0.41
CA SER A 230 -8.97 12.81 1.27
C SER A 230 -10.37 13.41 1.10
N LEU A 231 -11.20 13.35 2.14
CA LEU A 231 -12.56 13.90 2.11
C LEU A 231 -12.53 15.44 2.23
N ASP A 232 -11.56 15.94 2.97
CA ASP A 232 -11.22 17.36 3.14
C ASP A 232 -9.74 17.46 3.54
N ASP A 233 -9.29 18.64 4.01
CA ASP A 233 -7.91 18.90 4.42
C ASP A 233 -7.54 18.32 5.80
N GLN A 234 -8.50 17.72 6.52
CA GLN A 234 -8.32 17.13 7.84
C GLN A 234 -8.68 15.66 7.89
N THR A 235 -9.56 15.18 7.00
CA THR A 235 -10.22 13.88 7.09
C THR A 235 -9.84 12.99 5.93
N GLN A 236 -9.39 11.79 6.25
CA GLN A 236 -9.01 10.77 5.27
C GLN A 236 -9.78 9.48 5.49
N LEU A 237 -10.19 8.88 4.39
CA LEU A 237 -10.85 7.58 4.33
C LEU A 237 -9.93 6.57 3.66
N LEU A 238 -9.64 5.47 4.35
CA LEU A 238 -9.00 4.30 3.77
C LEU A 238 -10.04 3.21 3.56
N LEU A 239 -10.03 2.57 2.40
CA LEU A 239 -10.94 1.50 2.06
C LEU A 239 -10.14 0.27 1.63
N ASN A 240 -10.50 -0.88 2.15
CA ASN A 240 -9.83 -2.13 1.80
C ASN A 240 -10.83 -3.27 1.69
N GLU A 241 -10.76 -4.01 0.58
CA GLU A 241 -11.44 -5.30 0.44
C GLU A 241 -10.45 -6.34 -0.09
N THR A 242 -10.42 -7.51 0.54
CA THR A 242 -9.50 -8.60 0.18
C THR A 242 -10.22 -9.94 0.21
N HIS A 243 -9.98 -10.76 -0.82
CA HIS A 243 -10.49 -12.13 -0.90
C HIS A 243 -9.34 -13.14 -0.97
N LEU A 244 -9.52 -14.26 -0.28
CA LEU A 244 -8.63 -15.42 -0.32
C LEU A 244 -9.44 -16.66 -0.68
N LYS A 245 -9.02 -17.39 -1.72
CA LYS A 245 -9.73 -18.61 -2.19
C LYS A 245 -11.22 -18.39 -2.49
N GLY A 246 -11.55 -17.23 -3.05
CA GLY A 246 -12.92 -16.85 -3.38
C GLY A 246 -13.74 -16.33 -2.20
N GLU A 247 -13.21 -16.34 -0.97
CA GLU A 247 -13.89 -15.84 0.23
C GLU A 247 -13.45 -14.43 0.57
N LYS A 248 -14.40 -13.54 0.86
CA LYS A 248 -14.13 -12.19 1.35
C LYS A 248 -13.63 -12.27 2.79
N VAL A 249 -12.38 -11.88 3.02
CA VAL A 249 -11.72 -11.96 4.34
C VAL A 249 -11.52 -10.60 4.99
N VAL A 250 -11.51 -9.53 4.20
CA VAL A 250 -11.47 -8.14 4.67
C VAL A 250 -12.45 -7.32 3.85
N SER A 251 -13.21 -6.47 4.51
CA SER A 251 -14.00 -5.42 3.86
C SER A 251 -14.21 -4.31 4.88
N ARG A 252 -13.34 -3.29 4.85
CA ARG A 252 -13.22 -2.28 5.92
C ARG A 252 -13.00 -0.88 5.37
N ALA A 253 -13.49 0.09 6.13
CA ALA A 253 -13.20 1.50 5.99
C ALA A 253 -12.61 2.04 7.30
N PHE A 254 -11.55 2.84 7.19
CA PHE A 254 -10.98 3.59 8.30
C PHE A 254 -11.19 5.07 8.02
N LEU A 255 -12.13 5.67 8.71
CA LEU A 255 -12.33 7.11 8.71
C LEU A 255 -11.47 7.71 9.81
N ARG A 256 -10.53 8.57 9.47
CA ARG A 256 -9.55 9.13 10.40
C ARG A 256 -9.33 10.61 10.15
N ASN A 257 -9.02 11.34 11.21
CA ASN A 257 -8.90 12.80 11.19
C ASN A 257 -7.63 13.26 11.93
N LEU A 258 -7.04 14.38 11.49
CA LEU A 258 -5.82 14.95 12.10
C LEU A 258 -6.00 15.35 13.56
N ASN A 259 -7.23 15.59 14.04
CA ASN A 259 -7.51 15.91 15.44
C ASN A 259 -7.50 14.70 16.38
N GLY A 260 -7.29 13.48 15.85
CA GLY A 260 -7.19 12.27 16.63
C GLY A 260 -8.46 11.41 16.67
N GLU A 261 -9.49 11.75 15.92
CA GLU A 261 -10.67 10.90 15.77
C GLU A 261 -10.44 9.84 14.70
N SER A 262 -10.89 8.63 15.00
CA SER A 262 -10.81 7.49 14.07
C SER A 262 -11.97 6.54 14.27
N GLN A 263 -12.51 6.03 13.18
CA GLN A 263 -13.59 5.03 13.17
C GLN A 263 -13.22 3.89 12.23
N ASN A 264 -13.54 2.67 12.65
CA ASN A 264 -13.45 1.48 11.83
C ASN A 264 -14.87 1.04 11.45
N LEU A 265 -15.18 1.07 10.16
CA LEU A 265 -16.51 0.83 9.61
C LEU A 265 -16.47 -0.36 8.68
N GLU A 266 -17.62 -0.99 8.47
CA GLU A 266 -17.77 -1.99 7.42
C GLU A 266 -17.90 -1.31 6.06
N ALA A 267 -17.34 -1.94 5.03
CA ALA A 267 -17.39 -1.40 3.68
C ALA A 267 -17.67 -2.51 2.66
N GLU A 268 -18.23 -2.15 1.53
CA GLU A 268 -18.54 -3.06 0.44
C GLU A 268 -18.12 -2.44 -0.89
N PHE A 269 -17.28 -3.16 -1.65
CA PHE A 269 -16.81 -2.73 -2.95
C PHE A 269 -17.55 -3.42 -4.08
N GLU A 270 -17.93 -2.66 -5.09
CA GLU A 270 -18.60 -3.17 -6.28
C GLU A 270 -18.05 -2.51 -7.54
N VAL A 271 -17.62 -3.30 -8.51
CA VAL A 271 -17.28 -2.79 -9.85
C VAL A 271 -18.56 -2.72 -10.68
N LEU A 272 -18.93 -1.52 -11.08
CA LEU A 272 -20.14 -1.26 -11.90
C LEU A 272 -19.86 -1.43 -13.39
N SER A 273 -18.65 -1.08 -13.83
CA SER A 273 -18.18 -1.35 -15.19
C SER A 273 -16.67 -1.46 -15.27
N TYR A 274 -16.20 -2.17 -16.27
CA TYR A 274 -14.78 -2.37 -16.55
C TYR A 274 -14.32 -1.55 -17.74
N GLN A 275 -13.02 -1.26 -17.81
CA GLN A 275 -12.39 -0.67 -18.98
C GLN A 275 -12.59 -1.58 -20.20
N SER A 276 -12.73 -0.96 -21.36
CA SER A 276 -12.97 -1.69 -22.63
C SER A 276 -11.77 -2.53 -23.07
N ARG A 277 -10.55 -2.20 -22.61
CA ARG A 277 -9.33 -2.93 -22.91
C ARG A 277 -8.89 -3.75 -21.71
N LEU A 278 -8.51 -4.99 -21.97
CA LEU A 278 -7.85 -5.81 -20.96
C LEU A 278 -6.41 -5.35 -20.77
N ALA A 279 -5.98 -5.28 -19.53
CA ALA A 279 -4.57 -5.16 -19.19
C ALA A 279 -3.91 -6.54 -19.25
N VAL A 280 -2.62 -6.56 -19.56
CA VAL A 280 -1.83 -7.79 -19.57
C VAL A 280 -0.87 -7.77 -18.40
N ALA A 281 -1.01 -8.70 -17.48
CA ALA A 281 -0.10 -8.88 -16.37
C ALA A 281 1.26 -9.42 -16.83
N ILE A 282 2.27 -9.35 -15.96
CA ILE A 282 3.64 -9.78 -16.29
C ILE A 282 3.73 -11.28 -16.61
N ASP A 283 2.82 -12.08 -16.08
CA ASP A 283 2.68 -13.51 -16.34
C ASP A 283 1.81 -13.83 -17.58
N GLY A 284 1.41 -12.82 -18.35
CA GLY A 284 0.62 -12.95 -19.58
C GLY A 284 -0.89 -13.09 -19.37
N ARG A 285 -1.38 -13.08 -18.13
CA ARG A 285 -2.83 -13.12 -17.87
C ARG A 285 -3.50 -11.81 -18.28
N ASN A 286 -4.72 -11.93 -18.81
CA ASN A 286 -5.57 -10.79 -19.09
C ASN A 286 -6.33 -10.39 -17.83
N ILE A 287 -6.26 -9.11 -17.48
CA ILE A 287 -6.88 -8.54 -16.28
C ILE A 287 -7.94 -7.52 -16.72
N LYS A 288 -9.14 -7.63 -16.15
CA LYS A 288 -10.17 -6.60 -16.27
C LYS A 288 -9.92 -5.52 -15.22
N LEU A 289 -9.66 -4.30 -15.68
CA LEU A 289 -9.51 -3.15 -14.78
C LEU A 289 -10.84 -2.41 -14.60
N PRO A 290 -11.15 -1.91 -13.41
CA PRO A 290 -12.37 -1.16 -13.17
C PRO A 290 -12.33 0.15 -13.95
N TYR A 291 -13.52 0.60 -14.38
CA TYR A 291 -13.77 1.94 -14.91
C TYR A 291 -14.68 2.70 -13.97
N LEU A 292 -15.86 2.16 -13.67
CA LEU A 292 -16.78 2.69 -12.66
C LEU A 292 -16.94 1.68 -11.53
N PHE A 293 -16.96 2.18 -10.31
CA PHE A 293 -17.15 1.36 -9.12
C PHE A 293 -17.87 2.13 -8.03
N ARG A 294 -18.29 1.41 -7.00
CA ARG A 294 -18.96 1.95 -5.84
C ARG A 294 -18.38 1.36 -4.56
N TRP A 295 -18.29 2.19 -3.54
CA TRP A 295 -18.13 1.80 -2.14
C TRP A 295 -19.40 2.17 -1.36
N LEU A 296 -19.88 1.24 -0.55
CA LEU A 296 -20.91 1.46 0.46
C LEU A 296 -20.25 1.25 1.82
N ILE A 297 -20.26 2.26 2.67
CA ILE A 297 -19.66 2.23 3.99
C ILE A 297 -20.77 2.37 5.01
N LYS A 298 -20.83 1.43 5.97
CA LYS A 298 -21.90 1.26 6.91
C LYS A 298 -21.45 1.63 8.32
N ASN A 299 -22.33 2.28 9.06
CA ASN A 299 -22.12 2.48 10.48
C ASN A 299 -22.45 1.19 11.27
N GLN A 300 -22.23 1.22 12.59
CA GLN A 300 -22.49 0.07 13.48
C GLN A 300 -23.95 -0.41 13.50
N GLN A 301 -24.87 0.37 12.97
CA GLN A 301 -26.31 0.04 12.88
C GLN A 301 -26.68 -0.54 11.51
N ASP A 302 -25.69 -0.84 10.68
CA ASP A 302 -25.82 -1.38 9.32
C ASP A 302 -26.58 -0.44 8.35
N ASN A 303 -26.57 0.86 8.64
CA ASN A 303 -27.07 1.88 7.74
C ASN A 303 -25.91 2.46 6.89
N ASP A 304 -26.16 2.79 5.65
CA ASP A 304 -25.19 3.44 4.79
C ASP A 304 -24.88 4.84 5.35
N GLU A 305 -23.62 5.07 5.71
CA GLU A 305 -23.16 6.35 6.24
C GLU A 305 -22.43 7.15 5.16
N ILE A 306 -21.66 6.46 4.31
CA ILE A 306 -20.94 7.06 3.21
C ILE A 306 -21.14 6.22 1.96
N THR A 307 -21.49 6.87 0.87
CA THR A 307 -21.50 6.26 -0.46
C THR A 307 -20.53 6.98 -1.35
N ILE A 308 -19.61 6.23 -1.96
CA ILE A 308 -18.61 6.76 -2.91
C ILE A 308 -18.80 6.09 -4.26
N TYR A 309 -18.93 6.87 -5.30
CA TYR A 309 -18.82 6.43 -6.69
C TYR A 309 -17.49 6.90 -7.24
N GLY A 310 -16.73 6.01 -7.87
CA GLY A 310 -15.41 6.31 -8.45
C GLY A 310 -15.39 6.04 -9.94
N GLU A 311 -14.80 6.97 -10.68
CA GLU A 311 -14.49 6.84 -12.11
C GLU A 311 -12.99 6.91 -12.32
N VAL A 312 -12.39 5.82 -12.80
CA VAL A 312 -10.95 5.76 -13.09
C VAL A 312 -10.65 6.63 -14.30
N ASP A 313 -9.87 7.66 -14.09
CA ASP A 313 -9.55 8.69 -15.09
C ASP A 313 -8.04 8.82 -15.37
N THR A 314 -7.24 7.93 -14.78
CA THR A 314 -5.81 7.79 -15.09
C THR A 314 -5.51 6.44 -15.73
N THR A 315 -4.36 6.33 -16.39
CA THR A 315 -3.86 5.03 -16.81
C THR A 315 -3.49 4.22 -15.56
N MET A 316 -4.10 3.07 -15.38
CA MET A 316 -3.70 2.14 -14.33
C MET A 316 -2.41 1.42 -14.73
N LEU A 317 -1.41 1.49 -13.86
CA LEU A 317 -0.08 0.97 -14.12
C LEU A 317 0.20 -0.24 -13.21
N TYR A 318 0.72 -1.30 -13.81
CA TYR A 318 1.14 -2.49 -13.09
C TYR A 318 2.31 -2.19 -12.16
N GLY A 319 2.31 -2.71 -10.97
CA GLY A 319 3.47 -2.52 -10.11
C GLY A 319 3.33 -2.86 -8.62
N VAL A 320 2.16 -3.30 -8.17
CA VAL A 320 1.97 -3.67 -6.77
C VAL A 320 1.45 -5.11 -6.70
N GLY A 321 2.29 -6.01 -6.21
CA GLY A 321 1.88 -7.39 -5.88
C GLY A 321 1.10 -8.14 -6.97
N ASN A 322 1.43 -7.94 -8.25
CA ASN A 322 0.66 -8.32 -9.45
C ASN A 322 -0.65 -7.55 -9.61
N GLY A 323 -0.72 -6.37 -9.03
CA GLY A 323 -1.81 -5.45 -9.16
C GLY A 323 -1.47 -4.20 -9.95
N TYR A 324 -2.42 -3.32 -9.99
CA TYR A 324 -2.36 -2.05 -10.69
C TYR A 324 -2.56 -0.91 -9.71
N VAL A 325 -1.92 0.22 -9.99
CA VAL A 325 -2.12 1.48 -9.27
C VAL A 325 -2.69 2.51 -10.21
N GLY A 326 -3.56 3.38 -9.71
CA GLY A 326 -4.15 4.45 -10.48
C GLY A 326 -4.85 5.48 -9.62
N GLY A 327 -5.27 6.56 -10.27
CA GLY A 327 -6.11 7.58 -9.68
C GLY A 327 -7.51 7.56 -10.29
N TYR A 328 -8.44 8.13 -9.57
CA TYR A 328 -9.82 8.26 -10.00
C TYR A 328 -10.45 9.55 -9.46
N HIS A 329 -11.46 10.02 -10.15
CA HIS A 329 -12.37 11.02 -9.62
C HIS A 329 -13.47 10.33 -8.82
N PHE A 330 -13.83 10.88 -7.67
CA PHE A 330 -14.94 10.37 -6.87
C PHE A 330 -16.01 11.43 -6.65
N GLN A 331 -17.24 10.94 -6.49
CA GLN A 331 -18.37 11.67 -5.96
C GLN A 331 -19.09 10.82 -4.93
N GLY A 332 -19.63 11.46 -3.91
CA GLY A 332 -20.29 10.71 -2.84
C GLY A 332 -21.14 11.57 -1.93
N ILE A 333 -21.64 10.93 -0.89
CA ILE A 333 -22.39 11.58 0.18
C ILE A 333 -21.73 11.19 1.50
N TYR A 334 -21.44 12.20 2.32
CA TYR A 334 -20.93 12.06 3.67
C TYR A 334 -21.61 13.08 4.56
N LEU A 335 -22.19 12.66 5.68
CA LEU A 335 -22.94 13.52 6.61
C LEU A 335 -23.99 14.41 5.88
N GLU A 336 -24.75 13.79 4.96
CA GLU A 336 -25.77 14.45 4.13
C GLU A 336 -25.21 15.50 3.15
N ALA A 337 -23.91 15.71 3.10
CA ALA A 337 -23.25 16.62 2.17
C ALA A 337 -22.69 15.87 0.96
N VAL A 338 -22.76 16.51 -0.21
CA VAL A 338 -22.07 16.01 -1.40
C VAL A 338 -20.58 16.24 -1.23
N ILE A 339 -19.81 15.18 -1.45
CA ILE A 339 -18.36 15.23 -1.49
C ILE A 339 -17.88 14.81 -2.88
N GLU A 340 -16.81 15.46 -3.35
CA GLU A 340 -16.17 15.12 -4.60
C GLU A 340 -14.68 15.43 -4.54
N GLY A 341 -13.90 14.79 -5.36
CA GLY A 341 -12.45 15.01 -5.41
C GLY A 341 -11.73 13.92 -6.19
N ARG A 342 -10.45 13.81 -5.91
CA ARG A 342 -9.57 12.80 -6.48
C ARG A 342 -9.06 11.85 -5.41
N ALA A 343 -8.71 10.65 -5.86
CA ALA A 343 -8.27 9.62 -4.95
C ALA A 343 -7.31 8.63 -5.63
N TYR A 344 -6.62 7.85 -4.82
CA TYR A 344 -5.70 6.80 -5.22
C TYR A 344 -6.31 5.42 -5.00
N MET A 345 -5.97 4.47 -5.87
CA MET A 345 -6.32 3.07 -5.71
C MET A 345 -5.21 2.10 -6.08
N GLU A 346 -5.18 0.98 -5.37
CA GLU A 346 -4.50 -0.26 -5.76
C GLU A 346 -5.55 -1.32 -6.12
N TYR A 347 -5.30 -2.11 -7.14
CA TYR A 347 -6.26 -3.10 -7.61
C TYR A 347 -5.56 -4.38 -8.07
N VAL A 348 -5.90 -5.48 -7.43
CA VAL A 348 -5.42 -6.84 -7.74
C VAL A 348 -6.65 -7.69 -8.04
N ASP A 349 -6.75 -8.27 -9.23
CA ASP A 349 -7.81 -9.22 -9.55
C ASP A 349 -7.23 -10.42 -10.29
N ARG A 350 -7.25 -11.56 -9.63
CA ARG A 350 -6.76 -12.85 -10.15
C ARG A 350 -7.89 -13.85 -10.34
N ARG A 351 -9.12 -13.43 -10.09
CA ARG A 351 -10.28 -14.27 -10.31
C ARG A 351 -10.39 -14.59 -11.79
N ALA A 352 -10.76 -15.83 -12.10
CA ALA A 352 -11.00 -16.23 -13.48
C ALA A 352 -12.10 -15.34 -14.08
N GLY A 353 -11.77 -14.62 -15.15
CA GLY A 353 -12.70 -13.76 -15.89
C GLY A 353 -13.57 -14.55 -16.83
#